data_10dda81bfd3c2afeb717abaa84f48d37
#
_entry.id   10dda81bfd3c2afeb717abaa84f48d37
#
_cell.length_a   1.000
_cell.length_b   1.000
_cell.length_c   1.000
_cell.angle_alpha   90.00
_cell.angle_beta   90.00
_cell.angle_gamma   90.00
#
_symmetry.space_group_name_H-M   'P 1'
#
loop_
_entity.id
_entity.type
_entity.pdbx_description
1 polymer ?
#
loop_
_entity_poly.entity_id
_entity_poly.type
_entity_poly.pdbx_seq_one_letter_code
_entity_poly.pdbx_strand_id
1 'polypeptide(L)'
;MVGYKSMKRKESLASSPTNTGETVGGSFAEVEAVQEELLETLRAGPGEAARREVAVAKTGPAPSRWTLRTIRASVAWLTEDTLSGVWRVLQTCGLGLHTSCARLFSPDPDYQRKVRRLHRCLRDAARHPDSVIALFLDEFGYPRWPEVAPMWGVEAAVAQRAGNNQQWRTIGALNALTGQVNYLDGYIVGRQQVIKFYAHWDRAYPEVARMYVVQGNWNSHTHPDVLTALIDYPRITPVWLPTYAPWLNPIEKLWHWLRQAILKLPRWVEDWPQVKQRVHDFLDQFAQGSPALLRYVGLVGKGNLATVINSS
;
A
#
# COMPACT_ATOMS: atom_id res chain seq x y z
N MET A 1 21.23 19.37 7.76
CA MET A 1 22.53 19.43 7.04
C MET A 1 23.49 18.45 7.69
N VAL A 2 23.52 17.18 7.29
CA VAL A 2 24.65 16.25 7.54
C VAL A 2 24.67 15.29 6.35
N GLY A 3 25.71 15.45 5.55
CA GLY A 3 25.93 14.67 4.34
C GLY A 3 26.55 13.32 4.66
N TYR A 4 26.05 12.27 4.05
CA TYR A 4 26.70 10.95 4.02
C TYR A 4 27.66 10.89 2.84
N LYS A 5 28.94 11.01 3.16
CA LYS A 5 30.07 10.78 2.23
C LYS A 5 30.25 9.28 2.00
N SER A 6 30.21 8.91 0.74
CA SER A 6 30.68 7.62 0.20
C SER A 6 32.15 7.41 0.55
N MET A 7 32.46 6.34 1.28
CA MET A 7 33.83 5.87 1.50
C MET A 7 34.08 4.61 0.66
N LYS A 8 34.74 4.79 -0.45
CA LYS A 8 35.44 3.72 -1.17
C LYS A 8 36.62 3.24 -0.30
N ARG A 9 36.57 2.02 0.17
CA ARG A 9 37.77 1.34 0.69
C ARG A 9 38.34 0.39 -0.36
N LYS A 10 39.50 0.75 -0.91
CA LYS A 10 40.48 -0.15 -1.48
C LYS A 10 41.38 -0.61 -0.32
N GLU A 11 41.49 -1.89 -0.10
CA GLU A 11 42.60 -2.55 0.59
C GLU A 11 42.75 -3.91 -0.05
N SER A 12 43.83 -4.10 -0.81
CA SER A 12 45.15 -4.60 -0.43
C SER A 12 45.10 -6.10 -0.05
N LEU A 13 45.41 -6.93 -1.06
CA LEU A 13 45.81 -8.32 -0.92
C LEU A 13 47.22 -8.40 -0.39
N ALA A 14 47.43 -9.04 0.75
CA ALA A 14 48.74 -9.52 1.22
C ALA A 14 48.69 -11.04 1.44
N SER A 15 49.43 -11.70 0.64
CA SER A 15 50.19 -12.98 0.71
C SER A 15 49.94 -14.01 1.83
N SER A 16 49.48 -15.20 1.37
CA SER A 16 50.01 -16.60 1.54
C SER A 16 49.73 -17.33 2.86
N PRO A 17 49.55 -18.67 2.85
CA PRO A 17 50.46 -19.64 2.25
C PRO A 17 49.78 -20.77 1.42
N THR A 18 50.59 -21.31 0.54
CA THR A 18 50.57 -22.56 -0.22
C THR A 18 49.68 -23.68 0.35
N ASN A 19 48.68 -24.07 -0.43
CA ASN A 19 48.22 -25.46 -0.45
C ASN A 19 48.00 -25.85 -1.91
N THR A 20 48.74 -26.86 -2.37
CA THR A 20 48.64 -27.50 -3.66
C THR A 20 47.30 -28.18 -3.80
N GLY A 21 46.39 -27.52 -4.48
CA GLY A 21 45.12 -28.05 -4.94
C GLY A 21 44.96 -27.68 -6.40
N GLU A 22 44.82 -28.68 -7.25
CA GLU A 22 44.62 -28.55 -8.68
C GLU A 22 43.57 -27.50 -9.02
N THR A 23 44.00 -26.44 -9.67
CA THR A 23 43.11 -25.48 -10.33
C THR A 23 42.45 -26.19 -11.50
N VAL A 24 41.21 -26.64 -11.34
CA VAL A 24 40.33 -26.96 -12.45
C VAL A 24 40.00 -25.61 -13.11
N GLY A 25 40.84 -25.23 -14.06
CA GLY A 25 40.61 -24.07 -14.92
C GLY A 25 39.53 -24.40 -15.94
N GLY A 26 38.28 -24.26 -15.58
CA GLY A 26 37.19 -24.22 -16.57
C GLY A 26 37.42 -23.02 -17.50
N SER A 27 37.26 -23.21 -18.81
CA SER A 27 37.39 -22.14 -19.78
C SER A 27 36.32 -21.06 -19.53
N PHE A 28 36.55 -19.80 -19.90
CA PHE A 28 35.55 -18.74 -19.80
C PHE A 28 34.22 -19.14 -20.44
N ALA A 29 34.23 -19.90 -21.51
CA ALA A 29 33.07 -20.44 -22.21
C ALA A 29 32.27 -21.43 -21.33
N GLU A 30 32.94 -22.24 -20.50
CA GLU A 30 32.24 -23.15 -19.55
C GLU A 30 31.57 -22.39 -18.42
N VAL A 31 32.18 -21.31 -17.93
CA VAL A 31 31.59 -20.46 -16.89
C VAL A 31 30.34 -19.73 -17.41
N GLU A 32 30.41 -19.20 -18.64
CA GLU A 32 29.25 -18.56 -19.29
C GLU A 32 28.13 -19.56 -19.54
N ALA A 33 28.41 -20.78 -20.00
CA ALA A 33 27.41 -21.80 -20.22
C ALA A 33 26.68 -22.21 -18.92
N VAL A 34 27.42 -22.35 -17.83
CA VAL A 34 26.85 -22.67 -16.50
C VAL A 34 25.98 -21.54 -15.97
N GLN A 35 26.35 -20.28 -16.20
CA GLN A 35 25.52 -19.12 -15.83
C GLN A 35 24.24 -19.06 -16.66
N GLU A 36 24.31 -19.32 -17.96
CA GLU A 36 23.14 -19.31 -18.84
C GLU A 36 22.16 -20.43 -18.46
N GLU A 37 22.62 -21.67 -18.17
CA GLU A 37 21.80 -22.76 -17.67
C GLU A 37 21.05 -22.35 -16.39
N LEU A 38 21.72 -21.70 -15.45
CA LEU A 38 21.11 -21.19 -14.23
C LEU A 38 20.03 -20.16 -14.53
N LEU A 39 20.31 -19.20 -15.41
CA LEU A 39 19.35 -18.15 -15.78
C LEU A 39 18.14 -18.72 -16.51
N GLU A 40 18.33 -19.67 -17.40
CA GLU A 40 17.25 -20.36 -18.11
C GLU A 40 16.37 -21.14 -17.14
N THR A 41 16.99 -21.89 -16.20
CA THR A 41 16.27 -22.61 -15.14
C THR A 41 15.42 -21.66 -14.29
N LEU A 42 15.98 -20.51 -13.89
CA LEU A 42 15.25 -19.53 -13.09
C LEU A 42 14.12 -18.85 -13.87
N ARG A 43 14.29 -18.59 -15.16
CA ARG A 43 13.25 -18.03 -16.06
C ARG A 43 12.11 -19.01 -16.31
N ALA A 44 12.41 -20.30 -16.44
CA ALA A 44 11.40 -21.35 -16.62
C ALA A 44 10.48 -21.54 -15.41
N GLY A 45 10.93 -21.09 -14.23
CA GLY A 45 10.18 -21.24 -12.97
C GLY A 45 10.41 -22.60 -12.28
N PRO A 46 9.98 -22.73 -11.02
CA PRO A 46 10.19 -23.94 -10.24
C PRO A 46 9.48 -25.15 -10.84
N GLY A 47 10.26 -26.17 -11.22
CA GLY A 47 9.77 -27.41 -11.83
C GLY A 47 9.59 -28.56 -10.87
N GLU A 48 9.68 -29.78 -11.40
CA GLU A 48 9.46 -31.02 -10.65
C GLU A 48 10.50 -31.24 -9.53
N ALA A 49 11.76 -30.93 -9.74
CA ALA A 49 12.81 -31.05 -8.71
C ALA A 49 12.53 -30.10 -7.53
N ALA A 50 12.11 -28.87 -7.80
CA ALA A 50 11.68 -27.94 -6.76
C ALA A 50 10.43 -28.42 -6.01
N ARG A 51 9.51 -29.12 -6.68
CA ARG A 51 8.34 -29.74 -6.07
C ARG A 51 8.75 -30.80 -5.04
N ARG A 52 9.69 -31.65 -5.38
CA ARG A 52 10.15 -32.73 -4.49
C ARG A 52 10.77 -32.19 -3.20
N GLU A 53 11.41 -31.05 -3.27
CA GLU A 53 12.05 -30.40 -2.11
C GLU A 53 11.06 -29.78 -1.12
N VAL A 54 9.89 -29.34 -1.57
CA VAL A 54 8.94 -28.56 -0.77
C VAL A 54 7.69 -29.36 -0.40
N ALA A 55 7.32 -30.35 -1.19
CA ALA A 55 6.07 -31.09 -0.98
C ALA A 55 6.24 -32.19 0.09
N VAL A 56 5.31 -32.25 1.04
CA VAL A 56 5.17 -33.34 1.99
C VAL A 56 4.79 -34.64 1.28
N ALA A 57 4.15 -34.55 0.11
CA ALA A 57 3.80 -35.70 -0.75
C ALA A 57 4.35 -35.48 -2.16
N LYS A 58 4.82 -36.59 -2.78
CA LYS A 58 5.41 -36.58 -4.14
C LYS A 58 4.51 -36.05 -5.25
N THR A 59 3.23 -35.80 -4.99
CA THR A 59 2.16 -35.43 -5.94
C THR A 59 1.63 -34.01 -5.78
N GLY A 60 2.28 -33.16 -4.96
CA GLY A 60 1.85 -31.78 -4.76
C GLY A 60 2.13 -30.86 -5.96
N PRO A 61 1.52 -29.66 -6.05
CA PRO A 61 1.83 -28.68 -7.08
C PRO A 61 3.26 -28.17 -6.93
N ALA A 62 3.86 -27.69 -8.05
CA ALA A 62 5.17 -27.04 -8.00
C ALA A 62 5.07 -25.73 -7.20
N PRO A 63 6.13 -25.33 -6.44
CA PRO A 63 6.13 -24.07 -5.74
C PRO A 63 6.07 -22.89 -6.74
N SER A 64 5.40 -21.81 -6.34
CA SER A 64 5.23 -20.61 -7.19
C SER A 64 6.44 -19.67 -7.17
N ARG A 65 7.43 -19.93 -6.33
CA ARG A 65 8.61 -19.07 -6.15
C ARG A 65 9.87 -19.89 -5.90
N TRP A 66 11.01 -19.32 -6.31
CA TRP A 66 12.30 -19.85 -6.00
C TRP A 66 12.71 -19.58 -4.54
N THR A 67 13.34 -20.56 -3.93
CA THR A 67 14.09 -20.48 -2.67
C THR A 67 15.47 -21.05 -2.90
N LEU A 68 16.45 -20.78 -2.03
CA LEU A 68 17.78 -21.36 -2.16
C LEU A 68 17.74 -22.91 -2.20
N ARG A 69 16.83 -23.53 -1.44
CA ARG A 69 16.65 -25.00 -1.45
C ARG A 69 16.13 -25.50 -2.79
N THR A 70 15.11 -24.84 -3.33
CA THR A 70 14.51 -25.27 -4.61
C THR A 70 15.44 -25.00 -5.78
N ILE A 71 16.24 -23.92 -5.76
CA ILE A 71 17.30 -23.68 -6.76
C ILE A 71 18.33 -24.79 -6.68
N ARG A 72 18.86 -25.08 -5.49
CA ARG A 72 19.82 -26.16 -5.28
C ARG A 72 19.32 -27.50 -5.86
N ALA A 73 18.06 -27.84 -5.60
CA ALA A 73 17.48 -29.12 -6.07
C ALA A 73 17.21 -29.15 -7.58
N SER A 74 17.10 -28.00 -8.23
CA SER A 74 16.74 -27.89 -9.65
C SER A 74 17.94 -27.74 -10.59
N VAL A 75 19.08 -27.29 -10.07
CA VAL A 75 20.31 -27.08 -10.84
C VAL A 75 21.31 -28.17 -10.50
N ALA A 76 21.62 -29.05 -11.44
CA ALA A 76 22.37 -30.27 -11.22
C ALA A 76 23.70 -30.07 -10.51
N TRP A 77 24.46 -29.07 -10.92
CA TRP A 77 25.82 -28.78 -10.38
C TRP A 77 25.77 -28.05 -9.03
N LEU A 78 24.57 -27.60 -8.55
CA LEU A 78 24.39 -27.00 -7.22
C LEU A 78 23.91 -27.99 -6.17
N THR A 79 23.58 -29.21 -6.52
CA THR A 79 22.94 -30.20 -5.61
C THR A 79 23.78 -30.51 -4.38
N GLU A 80 25.09 -30.55 -4.52
CA GLU A 80 26.05 -30.82 -3.43
C GLU A 80 26.47 -29.56 -2.66
N ASP A 81 26.06 -28.39 -3.12
CA ASP A 81 26.41 -27.13 -2.48
C ASP A 81 25.63 -26.87 -1.18
N THR A 82 26.24 -26.12 -0.28
CA THR A 82 25.52 -25.56 0.87
C THR A 82 24.60 -24.43 0.42
N LEU A 83 23.55 -24.12 1.20
CA LEU A 83 22.66 -22.98 0.88
C LEU A 83 23.43 -21.65 0.83
N SER A 84 24.47 -21.52 1.65
CA SER A 84 25.39 -20.35 1.59
C SER A 84 26.23 -20.33 0.32
N GLY A 85 26.59 -21.51 -0.22
CA GLY A 85 27.27 -21.65 -1.51
C GLY A 85 26.34 -21.19 -2.64
N VAL A 86 25.16 -21.74 -2.71
CA VAL A 86 24.10 -21.33 -3.68
C VAL A 86 23.86 -19.81 -3.63
N TRP A 87 23.75 -19.23 -2.44
CA TRP A 87 23.57 -17.78 -2.30
C TRP A 87 24.74 -16.99 -2.89
N ARG A 88 25.98 -17.41 -2.64
CA ARG A 88 27.17 -16.76 -3.21
C ARG A 88 27.21 -16.85 -4.73
N VAL A 89 26.89 -18.01 -5.29
CA VAL A 89 26.79 -18.19 -6.75
C VAL A 89 25.76 -17.22 -7.33
N LEU A 90 24.56 -17.13 -6.76
CA LEU A 90 23.53 -16.19 -7.21
C LEU A 90 24.03 -14.74 -7.17
N GLN A 91 24.72 -14.32 -6.10
CA GLN A 91 25.30 -12.98 -6.00
C GLN A 91 26.36 -12.72 -7.06
N THR A 92 27.23 -13.71 -7.35
CA THR A 92 28.24 -13.62 -8.41
C THR A 92 27.60 -13.46 -9.78
N CYS A 93 26.46 -14.11 -10.03
CA CYS A 93 25.68 -13.97 -11.26
C CYS A 93 24.82 -12.68 -11.29
N GLY A 94 24.96 -11.77 -10.31
CA GLY A 94 24.17 -10.55 -10.24
C GLY A 94 22.69 -10.76 -9.87
N LEU A 95 22.36 -11.95 -9.36
CA LEU A 95 20.99 -12.31 -8.96
C LEU A 95 20.76 -11.98 -7.48
N GLY A 96 19.74 -11.19 -7.18
CA GLY A 96 19.37 -10.79 -5.83
C GLY A 96 18.03 -11.34 -5.37
N LEU A 97 17.80 -11.32 -4.07
CA LEU A 97 16.48 -11.56 -3.51
C LEU A 97 15.60 -10.33 -3.75
N HIS A 98 14.61 -10.46 -4.61
CA HIS A 98 13.67 -9.40 -4.90
C HIS A 98 12.34 -9.65 -4.17
N THR A 99 11.80 -8.60 -3.58
CA THR A 99 10.42 -8.62 -3.11
C THR A 99 9.51 -8.36 -4.30
N SER A 100 8.61 -9.31 -4.59
CA SER A 100 7.59 -9.11 -5.62
C SER A 100 6.69 -7.94 -5.24
N CYS A 101 6.46 -7.03 -6.17
CA CYS A 101 5.50 -5.96 -6.00
C CYS A 101 4.26 -6.26 -6.86
N ALA A 102 3.08 -6.15 -6.27
CA ALA A 102 1.83 -6.22 -7.02
C ALA A 102 1.68 -4.92 -7.81
N ARG A 103 1.57 -5.01 -9.13
CA ARG A 103 1.10 -3.90 -9.97
C ARG A 103 -0.42 -3.96 -10.02
N LEU A 104 -1.05 -3.05 -9.30
CA LEU A 104 -2.48 -2.89 -9.38
C LEU A 104 -2.82 -2.14 -10.67
N PHE A 105 -3.78 -2.64 -11.41
CA PHE A 105 -4.37 -1.95 -12.54
C PHE A 105 -5.90 -2.00 -12.41
N SER A 106 -6.55 -0.98 -12.91
CA SER A 106 -8.01 -0.93 -12.91
C SER A 106 -8.54 -1.61 -14.18
N PRO A 107 -9.47 -2.56 -14.08
CA PRO A 107 -10.14 -3.16 -15.24
C PRO A 107 -11.26 -2.29 -15.79
N ASP A 108 -11.45 -1.08 -15.26
CA ASP A 108 -12.55 -0.18 -15.64
C ASP A 108 -12.40 0.29 -17.10
N PRO A 109 -13.34 -0.04 -18.00
CA PRO A 109 -13.26 0.38 -19.40
C PRO A 109 -13.29 1.90 -19.57
N ASP A 110 -13.87 2.62 -18.61
CA ASP A 110 -13.97 4.07 -18.58
C ASP A 110 -12.82 4.74 -17.81
N TYR A 111 -11.77 4.00 -17.47
CA TYR A 111 -10.67 4.49 -16.62
C TYR A 111 -10.20 5.88 -17.02
N GLN A 112 -9.79 6.07 -18.26
CA GLN A 112 -9.24 7.34 -18.75
C GLN A 112 -10.28 8.49 -18.71
N ARG A 113 -11.55 8.19 -18.98
CA ARG A 113 -12.64 9.17 -18.92
C ARG A 113 -12.86 9.66 -17.50
N LYS A 114 -12.89 8.72 -16.54
CA LYS A 114 -13.07 9.00 -15.10
C LYS A 114 -11.88 9.77 -14.52
N VAL A 115 -10.64 9.39 -14.87
CA VAL A 115 -9.42 10.13 -14.47
C VAL A 115 -9.44 11.56 -15.00
N ARG A 116 -9.76 11.77 -16.30
CA ARG A 116 -9.87 13.10 -16.86
C ARG A 116 -10.95 13.94 -16.18
N ARG A 117 -12.08 13.33 -15.78
CA ARG A 117 -13.13 14.00 -15.00
C ARG A 117 -12.60 14.41 -13.62
N LEU A 118 -11.96 13.50 -12.89
CA LEU A 118 -11.32 13.78 -11.60
C LEU A 118 -10.36 14.97 -11.71
N HIS A 119 -9.43 14.93 -12.66
CA HIS A 119 -8.46 16.02 -12.86
C HIS A 119 -9.14 17.35 -13.16
N ARG A 120 -10.25 17.35 -13.91
CA ARG A 120 -11.00 18.56 -14.21
C ARG A 120 -11.65 19.15 -12.96
N CYS A 121 -12.25 18.29 -12.11
CA CYS A 121 -12.87 18.72 -10.86
C CYS A 121 -11.83 19.28 -9.87
N LEU A 122 -10.66 18.65 -9.76
CA LEU A 122 -9.58 19.15 -8.91
C LEU A 122 -9.04 20.50 -9.37
N ARG A 123 -8.86 20.69 -10.69
CA ARG A 123 -8.45 21.98 -11.25
C ARG A 123 -9.50 23.06 -11.05
N ASP A 124 -10.78 22.73 -11.21
CA ASP A 124 -11.87 23.67 -10.96
C ASP A 124 -11.87 24.14 -9.49
N ALA A 125 -11.75 23.20 -8.54
CA ALA A 125 -11.64 23.53 -7.13
C ALA A 125 -10.39 24.40 -6.82
N ALA A 126 -9.23 24.07 -7.42
CA ALA A 126 -8.01 24.85 -7.21
C ALA A 126 -8.07 26.27 -7.78
N ARG A 127 -8.81 26.49 -8.88
CA ARG A 127 -9.01 27.81 -9.48
C ARG A 127 -10.04 28.68 -8.75
N HIS A 128 -10.99 28.04 -8.07
CA HIS A 128 -12.10 28.73 -7.39
C HIS A 128 -12.22 28.27 -5.94
N PRO A 129 -11.16 28.40 -5.12
CA PRO A 129 -11.08 27.78 -3.78
C PRO A 129 -12.13 28.32 -2.80
N ASP A 130 -12.64 29.52 -3.02
CA ASP A 130 -13.67 30.13 -2.16
C ASP A 130 -15.09 29.67 -2.48
N SER A 131 -15.33 29.10 -3.67
CA SER A 131 -16.66 28.72 -4.14
C SER A 131 -16.80 27.26 -4.59
N VAL A 132 -15.68 26.55 -4.76
CA VAL A 132 -15.67 25.14 -5.20
C VAL A 132 -14.75 24.34 -4.30
N ILE A 133 -15.25 23.23 -3.78
CA ILE A 133 -14.45 22.29 -3.00
C ILE A 133 -14.44 20.90 -3.64
N ALA A 134 -13.39 20.14 -3.37
CA ALA A 134 -13.27 18.72 -3.73
C ALA A 134 -12.99 17.90 -2.48
N LEU A 135 -13.85 16.91 -2.22
CA LEU A 135 -13.82 16.04 -1.06
C LEU A 135 -13.58 14.61 -1.51
N PHE A 136 -12.55 13.96 -0.98
CA PHE A 136 -12.31 12.54 -1.20
C PHE A 136 -12.99 11.73 -0.08
N LEU A 137 -14.03 11.00 -0.45
CA LEU A 137 -14.84 10.19 0.46
C LEU A 137 -14.42 8.72 0.38
N ASP A 138 -14.33 8.07 1.54
CA ASP A 138 -14.07 6.65 1.63
C ASP A 138 -14.43 6.06 3.00
N GLU A 139 -14.54 4.74 3.08
CA GLU A 139 -14.83 4.01 4.29
C GLU A 139 -13.58 3.30 4.82
N PHE A 140 -13.48 3.27 6.14
CA PHE A 140 -12.42 2.57 6.85
C PHE A 140 -12.99 1.69 7.95
N GLY A 141 -12.65 0.40 7.92
CA GLY A 141 -13.02 -0.55 8.96
C GLY A 141 -11.81 -0.99 9.78
N TYR A 142 -11.98 -1.15 11.09
CA TYR A 142 -10.96 -1.71 11.96
C TYR A 142 -11.54 -2.67 13.00
N PRO A 143 -10.82 -3.76 13.28
CA PRO A 143 -11.21 -4.73 14.28
C PRO A 143 -10.79 -4.30 15.69
N ARG A 144 -11.49 -4.82 16.69
CA ARG A 144 -11.06 -4.73 18.08
C ARG A 144 -9.73 -5.47 18.32
N TRP A 145 -9.56 -6.63 17.68
CA TRP A 145 -8.33 -7.41 17.84
C TRP A 145 -7.14 -6.71 17.19
N PRO A 146 -6.00 -6.64 17.91
CA PRO A 146 -4.83 -5.91 17.42
C PRO A 146 -4.25 -6.56 16.16
N GLU A 147 -3.80 -5.71 15.27
CA GLU A 147 -2.97 -6.13 14.15
C GLU A 147 -1.53 -6.33 14.63
N VAL A 148 -0.97 -7.52 14.38
CA VAL A 148 0.44 -7.79 14.69
C VAL A 148 1.36 -7.07 13.70
N ALA A 149 2.48 -6.56 14.21
CA ALA A 149 3.50 -5.91 13.39
C ALA A 149 4.89 -6.15 14.00
N PRO A 150 5.95 -6.13 13.18
CA PRO A 150 7.32 -6.07 13.70
C PRO A 150 7.52 -4.81 14.53
N MET A 151 8.20 -4.94 15.66
CA MET A 151 8.56 -3.81 16.52
C MET A 151 9.96 -4.00 17.10
N TRP A 152 10.61 -2.89 17.41
CA TRP A 152 11.83 -2.91 18.19
C TRP A 152 11.49 -3.05 19.68
N GLY A 153 12.11 -3.99 20.38
CA GLY A 153 11.89 -4.23 21.79
C GLY A 153 12.86 -5.27 22.34
N VAL A 154 12.92 -5.39 23.67
CA VAL A 154 13.72 -6.42 24.36
C VAL A 154 13.11 -7.80 24.15
N GLU A 155 11.77 -7.86 24.07
CA GLU A 155 11.01 -9.08 23.88
C GLU A 155 9.93 -8.87 22.81
N ALA A 156 9.46 -9.98 22.22
CA ALA A 156 8.35 -9.93 21.27
C ALA A 156 7.06 -9.51 22.00
N ALA A 157 6.38 -8.50 21.46
CA ALA A 157 5.08 -8.10 22.00
C ALA A 157 4.05 -9.20 21.75
N VAL A 158 3.35 -9.60 22.82
CA VAL A 158 2.23 -10.52 22.73
C VAL A 158 0.94 -9.70 22.54
N ALA A 159 0.31 -9.85 21.37
CA ALA A 159 -1.00 -9.26 21.10
C ALA A 159 -2.08 -10.15 21.75
N GLN A 160 -2.63 -9.71 22.89
CA GLN A 160 -3.73 -10.41 23.53
C GLN A 160 -5.02 -10.21 22.74
N ARG A 161 -5.76 -11.29 22.51
CA ARG A 161 -7.06 -11.30 21.84
C ARG A 161 -8.14 -11.68 22.84
N ALA A 162 -8.67 -10.68 23.56
CA ALA A 162 -9.72 -10.90 24.54
C ALA A 162 -11.12 -10.77 23.92
N GLY A 163 -12.02 -11.67 24.25
CA GLY A 163 -13.43 -11.63 23.87
C GLY A 163 -13.71 -11.73 22.36
N ASN A 164 -14.86 -11.21 21.96
CA ASN A 164 -15.29 -11.22 20.55
C ASN A 164 -14.57 -10.15 19.74
N ASN A 165 -14.19 -10.48 18.49
CA ASN A 165 -13.64 -9.53 17.54
C ASN A 165 -14.77 -8.63 17.01
N GLN A 166 -14.94 -7.49 17.64
CA GLN A 166 -15.87 -6.46 17.17
C GLN A 166 -15.25 -5.66 16.05
N GLN A 167 -16.08 -5.26 15.08
CA GLN A 167 -15.70 -4.38 14.00
C GLN A 167 -16.28 -3.00 14.24
N TRP A 168 -15.52 -1.96 13.96
CA TRP A 168 -15.98 -0.59 13.92
C TRP A 168 -15.66 0.02 12.57
N ARG A 169 -16.49 0.95 12.14
CA ARG A 169 -16.34 1.54 10.81
C ARG A 169 -16.43 3.06 10.90
N THR A 170 -15.64 3.69 10.08
CA THR A 170 -15.62 5.13 9.91
C THR A 170 -15.80 5.42 8.42
N ILE A 171 -16.65 6.35 8.09
CA ILE A 171 -16.66 6.99 6.77
C ILE A 171 -16.03 8.36 6.95
N GLY A 172 -15.08 8.71 6.09
CA GLY A 172 -14.35 9.96 6.17
C GLY A 172 -14.28 10.69 4.85
N ALA A 173 -14.14 11.99 4.92
CA ALA A 173 -13.96 12.87 3.78
C ALA A 173 -12.78 13.79 4.00
N LEU A 174 -11.85 13.81 3.04
CA LEU A 174 -10.67 14.65 3.00
C LEU A 174 -10.87 15.79 2.00
N ASN A 175 -10.82 17.03 2.46
CA ASN A 175 -10.81 18.18 1.56
C ASN A 175 -9.45 18.27 0.84
N ALA A 176 -9.49 18.27 -0.50
CA ALA A 176 -8.32 18.21 -1.35
C ALA A 176 -7.42 19.45 -1.27
N LEU A 177 -7.94 20.60 -0.85
CA LEU A 177 -7.23 21.88 -0.83
C LEU A 177 -6.75 22.27 0.56
N THR A 178 -7.53 21.97 1.60
CA THR A 178 -7.23 22.37 2.98
C THR A 178 -6.60 21.26 3.81
N GLY A 179 -6.81 19.98 3.42
CA GLY A 179 -6.44 18.84 4.24
C GLY A 179 -7.34 18.66 5.47
N GLN A 180 -8.50 19.32 5.49
CA GLN A 180 -9.52 19.11 6.50
C GLN A 180 -10.13 17.73 6.35
N VAL A 181 -10.34 17.05 7.48
CA VAL A 181 -11.00 15.74 7.54
C VAL A 181 -12.28 15.85 8.34
N ASN A 182 -13.38 15.41 7.74
CA ASN A 182 -14.63 15.18 8.43
C ASN A 182 -14.91 13.67 8.46
N TYR A 183 -15.47 13.14 9.53
CA TYR A 183 -15.80 11.73 9.61
C TYR A 183 -17.08 11.48 10.40
N LEU A 184 -17.70 10.34 10.12
CA LEU A 184 -18.78 9.74 10.92
C LEU A 184 -18.41 8.29 11.15
N ASP A 185 -18.72 7.78 12.32
CA ASP A 185 -18.41 6.41 12.67
C ASP A 185 -19.61 5.65 13.22
N GLY A 186 -19.49 4.33 13.32
CA GLY A 186 -20.50 3.47 13.86
C GLY A 186 -20.22 1.99 13.61
N TYR A 187 -21.07 1.15 14.16
CA TYR A 187 -21.05 -0.28 13.91
C TYR A 187 -21.36 -0.61 12.44
N ILE A 188 -22.28 0.14 11.85
CA ILE A 188 -22.66 0.04 10.44
C ILE A 188 -22.46 1.40 9.78
N VAL A 189 -21.69 1.40 8.69
CA VAL A 189 -21.56 2.54 7.78
C VAL A 189 -22.13 2.12 6.42
N GLY A 190 -23.03 2.91 5.89
CA GLY A 190 -23.72 2.64 4.64
C GLY A 190 -24.44 3.88 4.09
N ARG A 191 -25.44 3.68 3.24
CA ARG A 191 -26.16 4.75 2.54
C ARG A 191 -26.63 5.89 3.43
N GLN A 192 -27.10 5.58 4.65
CA GLN A 192 -27.59 6.58 5.58
C GLN A 192 -26.50 7.55 6.05
N GLN A 193 -25.29 7.04 6.26
CA GLN A 193 -24.14 7.87 6.64
C GLN A 193 -23.70 8.75 5.47
N VAL A 194 -23.74 8.25 4.24
CA VAL A 194 -23.47 9.05 3.03
C VAL A 194 -24.47 10.22 2.93
N ILE A 195 -25.76 9.96 3.10
CA ILE A 195 -26.80 11.01 3.09
C ILE A 195 -26.57 12.02 4.23
N LYS A 196 -26.21 11.54 5.44
CA LYS A 196 -25.86 12.44 6.56
C LYS A 196 -24.68 13.35 6.23
N PHE A 197 -23.70 12.86 5.47
CA PHE A 197 -22.59 13.69 5.00
C PHE A 197 -23.05 14.78 4.05
N TYR A 198 -23.96 14.48 3.12
CA TYR A 198 -24.53 15.49 2.23
C TYR A 198 -25.18 16.62 3.02
N ALA A 199 -26.04 16.27 4.00
CA ALA A 199 -26.67 17.25 4.89
C ALA A 199 -25.65 18.00 5.75
N HIS A 200 -24.57 17.34 6.19
CA HIS A 200 -23.51 17.99 6.96
C HIS A 200 -22.75 19.01 6.11
N TRP A 201 -22.31 18.65 4.91
CA TRP A 201 -21.52 19.54 4.05
C TRP A 201 -22.36 20.70 3.52
N ASP A 202 -23.63 20.47 3.20
CA ASP A 202 -24.53 21.52 2.77
C ASP A 202 -24.67 22.63 3.83
N ARG A 203 -24.67 22.26 5.11
CA ARG A 203 -24.68 23.21 6.23
C ARG A 203 -23.30 23.78 6.58
N ALA A 204 -22.25 22.95 6.49
CA ALA A 204 -20.89 23.35 6.86
C ALA A 204 -20.26 24.33 5.83
N TYR A 205 -20.70 24.26 4.58
CA TYR A 205 -20.17 25.07 3.49
C TYR A 205 -21.28 25.88 2.80
N PRO A 206 -21.95 26.83 3.49
CA PRO A 206 -23.10 27.56 2.95
C PRO A 206 -22.72 28.43 1.75
N GLU A 207 -21.51 29.00 1.73
CA GLU A 207 -21.01 29.89 0.68
C GLU A 207 -20.46 29.16 -0.54
N VAL A 208 -20.26 27.83 -0.46
CA VAL A 208 -19.70 27.06 -1.56
C VAL A 208 -20.78 26.78 -2.62
N ALA A 209 -20.52 27.21 -3.84
CA ALA A 209 -21.43 27.02 -4.96
C ALA A 209 -21.41 25.60 -5.51
N ARG A 210 -20.28 24.86 -5.36
CA ARG A 210 -20.15 23.49 -5.86
C ARG A 210 -19.23 22.62 -5.00
N MET A 211 -19.66 21.42 -4.71
CA MET A 211 -18.94 20.41 -3.96
C MET A 211 -18.76 19.15 -4.81
N TYR A 212 -17.52 18.87 -5.23
CA TYR A 212 -17.18 17.61 -5.88
C TYR A 212 -16.91 16.55 -4.82
N VAL A 213 -17.71 15.48 -4.78
CA VAL A 213 -17.51 14.34 -3.87
C VAL A 213 -16.92 13.18 -4.66
N VAL A 214 -15.60 13.02 -4.53
CA VAL A 214 -14.83 11.95 -5.19
C VAL A 214 -14.95 10.68 -4.36
N GLN A 215 -15.46 9.61 -4.93
CA GLN A 215 -15.79 8.39 -4.20
C GLN A 215 -15.71 7.14 -5.09
N GLY A 216 -15.54 5.98 -4.45
CA GLY A 216 -15.55 4.68 -5.14
C GLY A 216 -16.95 4.27 -5.61
N ASN A 217 -17.01 3.19 -6.41
CA ASN A 217 -18.26 2.62 -6.95
C ASN A 217 -18.91 1.64 -5.96
N TRP A 218 -18.76 1.82 -4.66
CA TRP A 218 -19.40 0.93 -3.69
C TRP A 218 -20.92 1.05 -3.72
N ASN A 219 -21.63 -0.08 -3.51
CA ASN A 219 -23.09 -0.13 -3.62
C ASN A 219 -23.82 0.88 -2.73
N SER A 220 -23.24 1.23 -1.57
CA SER A 220 -23.80 2.26 -0.68
C SER A 220 -23.80 3.64 -1.31
N HIS A 221 -22.86 3.97 -2.20
CA HIS A 221 -22.77 5.28 -2.86
C HIS A 221 -23.71 5.37 -4.08
N THR A 222 -23.93 4.25 -4.76
CA THR A 222 -24.79 4.18 -5.96
C THR A 222 -26.23 3.76 -5.64
N HIS A 223 -26.55 3.58 -4.35
CA HIS A 223 -27.88 3.19 -3.93
C HIS A 223 -28.94 4.22 -4.35
N PRO A 224 -30.14 3.80 -4.83
CA PRO A 224 -31.19 4.72 -5.23
C PRO A 224 -31.52 5.80 -4.19
N ASP A 225 -31.57 5.46 -2.89
CA ASP A 225 -31.80 6.43 -1.82
C ASP A 225 -30.76 7.55 -1.79
N VAL A 226 -29.49 7.22 -2.05
CA VAL A 226 -28.39 8.20 -2.09
C VAL A 226 -28.49 9.09 -3.32
N LEU A 227 -28.82 8.49 -4.47
CA LEU A 227 -29.02 9.24 -5.71
C LEU A 227 -30.26 10.15 -5.63
N THR A 228 -31.33 9.69 -4.98
CA THR A 228 -32.52 10.51 -4.73
C THR A 228 -32.20 11.65 -3.78
N ALA A 229 -31.48 11.40 -2.70
CA ALA A 229 -31.08 12.44 -1.75
C ALA A 229 -30.25 13.58 -2.41
N LEU A 230 -29.49 13.30 -3.48
CA LEU A 230 -28.75 14.33 -4.21
C LEU A 230 -29.64 15.41 -4.85
N ILE A 231 -30.94 15.13 -5.03
CA ILE A 231 -31.91 16.11 -5.54
C ILE A 231 -32.07 17.25 -4.53
N ASP A 232 -32.02 16.93 -3.23
CA ASP A 232 -32.12 17.88 -2.14
C ASP A 232 -30.81 18.68 -1.91
N TYR A 233 -29.70 18.20 -2.49
CA TYR A 233 -28.37 18.79 -2.35
C TYR A 233 -27.75 19.14 -3.71
N PRO A 234 -28.32 20.06 -4.49
CA PRO A 234 -27.93 20.32 -5.89
C PRO A 234 -26.50 20.85 -6.06
N ARG A 235 -25.90 21.37 -4.98
CA ARG A 235 -24.49 21.81 -4.97
C ARG A 235 -23.50 20.65 -4.95
N ILE A 236 -23.95 19.45 -4.57
CA ILE A 236 -23.11 18.24 -4.49
C ILE A 236 -23.10 17.53 -5.84
N THR A 237 -21.90 17.31 -6.36
CA THR A 237 -21.67 16.60 -7.61
C THR A 237 -20.80 15.36 -7.35
N PRO A 238 -21.35 14.14 -7.43
CA PRO A 238 -20.55 12.93 -7.27
C PRO A 238 -19.57 12.73 -8.44
N VAL A 239 -18.34 12.35 -8.10
CA VAL A 239 -17.26 12.05 -9.04
C VAL A 239 -16.80 10.63 -8.78
N TRP A 240 -17.20 9.72 -9.66
CA TRP A 240 -16.91 8.31 -9.52
C TRP A 240 -15.46 7.99 -9.92
N LEU A 241 -14.73 7.34 -9.03
CA LEU A 241 -13.42 6.77 -9.32
C LEU A 241 -13.54 5.54 -10.22
N PRO A 242 -12.50 5.22 -11.00
CA PRO A 242 -12.44 3.93 -11.70
C PRO A 242 -12.51 2.76 -10.71
N THR A 243 -13.15 1.68 -11.13
CA THR A 243 -13.27 0.47 -10.33
C THR A 243 -11.88 -0.09 -9.98
N TYR A 244 -11.66 -0.49 -8.73
CA TYR A 244 -10.38 -0.99 -8.22
C TYR A 244 -9.18 -0.05 -8.45
N ALA A 245 -9.37 1.25 -8.28
CA ALA A 245 -8.31 2.25 -8.39
C ALA A 245 -8.08 3.06 -7.09
N PRO A 246 -7.75 2.42 -5.95
CA PRO A 246 -7.57 3.10 -4.66
C PRO A 246 -6.43 4.13 -4.69
N TRP A 247 -5.43 3.96 -5.57
CA TRP A 247 -4.33 4.92 -5.74
C TRP A 247 -4.77 6.31 -6.22
N LEU A 248 -6.00 6.45 -6.73
CA LEU A 248 -6.62 7.72 -7.10
C LEU A 248 -7.40 8.35 -5.94
N ASN A 249 -7.50 7.68 -4.80
CA ASN A 249 -8.17 8.18 -3.60
C ASN A 249 -7.14 8.49 -2.50
N PRO A 250 -6.72 9.75 -2.34
CA PRO A 250 -5.69 10.14 -1.35
C PRO A 250 -6.04 9.79 0.10
N ILE A 251 -7.32 9.72 0.46
CA ILE A 251 -7.75 9.38 1.82
C ILE A 251 -7.33 7.96 2.24
N GLU A 252 -7.10 7.05 1.27
CA GLU A 252 -6.56 5.72 1.52
C GLU A 252 -5.18 5.77 2.23
N LYS A 253 -4.37 6.78 1.92
CA LYS A 253 -3.10 6.99 2.62
C LYS A 253 -3.31 7.46 4.06
N LEU A 254 -4.34 8.24 4.32
CA LEU A 254 -4.72 8.62 5.68
C LEU A 254 -5.13 7.38 6.48
N TRP A 255 -5.93 6.49 5.91
CA TRP A 255 -6.31 5.22 6.53
C TRP A 255 -5.09 4.33 6.79
N HIS A 256 -4.17 4.28 5.84
CA HIS A 256 -2.91 3.57 6.04
C HIS A 256 -2.10 4.16 7.21
N TRP A 257 -1.99 5.48 7.30
CA TRP A 257 -1.29 6.16 8.40
C TRP A 257 -1.96 5.87 9.75
N LEU A 258 -3.28 6.04 9.84
CA LEU A 258 -4.05 5.72 11.03
C LEU A 258 -3.80 4.27 11.48
N ARG A 259 -3.88 3.32 10.55
CA ARG A 259 -3.60 1.90 10.84
C ARG A 259 -2.21 1.68 11.41
N GLN A 260 -1.19 2.30 10.82
CA GLN A 260 0.19 2.18 11.32
C GLN A 260 0.38 2.83 12.69
N ALA A 261 -0.21 3.99 12.93
CA ALA A 261 0.01 4.79 14.14
C ALA A 261 -0.80 4.30 15.34
N ILE A 262 -2.02 3.79 15.12
CA ILE A 262 -2.99 3.53 16.19
C ILE A 262 -3.34 2.05 16.32
N LEU A 263 -3.52 1.32 15.20
CA LEU A 263 -4.13 -0.01 15.23
C LEU A 263 -3.11 -1.15 15.25
N LYS A 264 -1.86 -0.89 14.88
CA LYS A 264 -0.79 -1.89 14.99
C LYS A 264 -0.28 -1.98 16.42
N LEU A 265 -0.36 -3.18 17.00
CA LEU A 265 0.06 -3.48 18.36
C LEU A 265 -0.48 -2.50 19.43
N PRO A 266 -1.77 -2.18 19.45
CA PRO A 266 -2.31 -1.31 20.46
C PRO A 266 -2.16 -1.99 21.84
N ARG A 267 -1.61 -1.25 22.81
CA ARG A 267 -1.47 -1.70 24.20
C ARG A 267 -2.81 -1.77 24.94
N TRP A 268 -3.89 -1.24 24.33
CA TRP A 268 -5.20 -1.02 24.95
C TRP A 268 -6.30 -1.90 24.35
N VAL A 269 -5.95 -3.07 23.86
CA VAL A 269 -6.90 -4.00 23.23
C VAL A 269 -8.06 -4.38 24.14
N GLU A 270 -7.82 -4.42 25.45
CA GLU A 270 -8.85 -4.74 26.43
C GLU A 270 -9.84 -3.58 26.62
N ASP A 271 -9.41 -2.35 26.38
CA ASP A 271 -10.24 -1.14 26.46
C ASP A 271 -10.68 -0.70 25.04
N TRP A 272 -11.73 -1.34 24.54
CA TRP A 272 -12.28 -1.02 23.22
C TRP A 272 -12.76 0.43 23.07
N PRO A 273 -13.41 1.08 24.07
CA PRO A 273 -13.67 2.51 24.05
C PRO A 273 -12.41 3.35 23.85
N GLN A 274 -11.32 3.03 24.53
CA GLN A 274 -10.06 3.77 24.40
C GLN A 274 -9.44 3.63 23.00
N VAL A 275 -9.52 2.45 22.36
CA VAL A 275 -9.06 2.28 20.97
C VAL A 275 -9.84 3.19 20.04
N LYS A 276 -11.18 3.25 20.18
CA LYS A 276 -12.03 4.15 19.38
C LYS A 276 -11.69 5.62 19.63
N GLN A 277 -11.51 6.01 20.89
CA GLN A 277 -11.13 7.38 21.22
C GLN A 277 -9.81 7.79 20.57
N ARG A 278 -8.81 6.92 20.53
CA ARG A 278 -7.54 7.19 19.85
C ARG A 278 -7.69 7.34 18.33
N VAL A 279 -8.61 6.62 17.72
CA VAL A 279 -8.95 6.82 16.30
C VAL A 279 -9.56 8.20 16.12
N HIS A 280 -10.46 8.64 16.99
CA HIS A 280 -11.03 10.00 16.98
C HIS A 280 -9.95 11.05 17.18
N ASP A 281 -9.13 10.93 18.23
CA ASP A 281 -8.03 11.88 18.52
C ASP A 281 -7.06 12.01 17.33
N PHE A 282 -6.82 10.89 16.61
CA PHE A 282 -6.00 10.91 15.40
C PHE A 282 -6.67 11.66 14.25
N LEU A 283 -7.97 11.52 14.07
CA LEU A 283 -8.70 12.19 12.98
C LEU A 283 -8.97 13.66 13.29
N ASP A 284 -9.27 13.97 14.55
CA ASP A 284 -9.61 15.33 15.02
C ASP A 284 -8.45 16.31 14.87
N GLN A 285 -7.19 15.85 14.87
CA GLN A 285 -6.04 16.71 14.59
C GLN A 285 -6.09 17.36 13.19
N PHE A 286 -6.92 16.84 12.30
CA PHE A 286 -7.10 17.35 10.93
C PHE A 286 -8.40 18.13 10.75
N ALA A 287 -9.19 18.33 11.80
CA ALA A 287 -10.52 18.99 11.72
C ALA A 287 -10.45 20.43 11.20
N GLN A 288 -9.32 21.13 11.38
CA GLN A 288 -9.11 22.51 10.90
C GLN A 288 -8.25 22.57 9.63
N GLY A 289 -7.98 21.41 9.00
CA GLY A 289 -7.09 21.30 7.86
C GLY A 289 -5.62 21.08 8.24
N SER A 290 -4.83 20.57 7.30
CA SER A 290 -3.43 20.23 7.54
C SER A 290 -2.59 20.23 6.25
N PRO A 291 -1.69 21.21 6.07
CA PRO A 291 -0.73 21.19 4.97
C PRO A 291 0.24 19.99 5.04
N ALA A 292 0.50 19.48 6.25
CA ALA A 292 1.31 18.28 6.42
C ALA A 292 0.59 17.03 5.91
N LEU A 293 -0.72 16.91 6.17
CA LEU A 293 -1.54 15.84 5.62
C LEU A 293 -1.59 15.91 4.10
N LEU A 294 -1.82 17.08 3.51
CA LEU A 294 -1.84 17.24 2.05
C LEU A 294 -0.53 16.75 1.39
N ARG A 295 0.62 17.07 1.99
CA ARG A 295 1.93 16.55 1.52
C ARG A 295 2.03 15.04 1.66
N TYR A 296 1.62 14.50 2.80
CA TYR A 296 1.68 13.07 3.07
C TYR A 296 0.82 12.25 2.08
N VAL A 297 -0.41 12.69 1.84
CA VAL A 297 -1.32 11.98 0.92
C VAL A 297 -1.00 12.23 -0.56
N GLY A 298 -0.13 13.20 -0.88
CA GLY A 298 0.33 13.50 -2.24
C GLY A 298 -0.60 14.44 -3.01
N LEU A 299 -1.34 15.29 -2.32
CA LEU A 299 -2.13 16.38 -2.91
C LEU A 299 -1.32 17.67 -3.07
N VAL A 300 -0.18 17.79 -2.37
CA VAL A 300 0.78 18.87 -2.49
C VAL A 300 2.19 18.30 -2.65
N GLY A 301 3.04 18.95 -3.43
CA GLY A 301 4.42 18.54 -3.69
C GLY A 301 4.57 17.66 -4.94
N LYS A 302 5.22 16.47 -4.82
CA LYS A 302 5.57 15.60 -5.94
C LYS A 302 4.52 14.52 -6.29
N GLY A 303 3.33 14.56 -5.70
CA GLY A 303 2.27 13.58 -5.97
C GLY A 303 1.62 13.77 -7.35
N ASN A 304 1.13 12.69 -7.96
CA ASN A 304 0.47 12.74 -9.27
C ASN A 304 -0.74 13.69 -9.29
N LEU A 305 -1.52 13.75 -8.20
CA LEU A 305 -2.65 14.67 -8.09
C LEU A 305 -2.20 16.10 -7.73
N ALA A 306 -1.07 16.25 -7.03
CA ALA A 306 -0.48 17.55 -6.75
C ALA A 306 -0.10 18.30 -8.04
N THR A 307 0.43 17.60 -9.05
CA THR A 307 0.73 18.24 -10.35
C THR A 307 -0.54 18.73 -11.06
N VAL A 308 -1.66 18.04 -10.88
CA VAL A 308 -2.96 18.45 -11.44
C VAL A 308 -3.49 19.70 -10.76
N ILE A 309 -3.38 19.80 -9.45
CA ILE A 309 -3.81 20.95 -8.65
C ILE A 309 -2.92 22.16 -8.93
N ASN A 310 -1.59 21.98 -9.01
CA ASN A 310 -0.62 23.06 -9.23
C ASN A 310 -0.58 23.59 -10.69
N SER A 311 -1.15 22.84 -11.65
CA SER A 311 -1.24 23.29 -13.06
C SER A 311 -2.49 24.12 -13.35
N SER A 312 -3.13 24.64 -12.31
CA SER A 312 -4.42 25.36 -12.39
C SER A 312 -4.28 26.88 -12.53
#